data_2b0417f1776a48596566bfdc38fde54f
#
_entry.id   2b0417f1776a48596566bfdc38fde54f
#
_cell.length_a   1.000
_cell.length_b   1.000
_cell.length_c   1.000
_cell.angle_alpha   90.00
_cell.angle_beta   90.00
_cell.angle_gamma   90.00
#
_symmetry.space_group_name_H-M   'P 1'
#
loop_
_entity.id
_entity.type
_entity.pdbx_description
1 polymer ?
#
loop_
_entity_poly.entity_id
_entity_poly.type
_entity_poly.pdbx_seq_one_letter_code
_entity_poly.pdbx_strand_id
1 'polypeptide(L)'
;MSMQSLVEVPRWALVVLNNIYDIERKLALHGDAGHAARNIERIKEEFLQQGLIIEDPLGVSFKETRTDMEASIVGESTENLVVTEVIKPIIRLTNGPVSRVMQKGIVIVQSREEA
;
A
#
# COMPACT_ATOMS: atom_id res chain seq x y z
N MET A 1 -12.32 -4.12 -26.78
CA MET A 1 -11.69 -3.82 -25.84
C MET A 1 -11.04 -4.81 -25.14
N SER A 2 -10.22 -4.62 -24.70
CA SER A 2 -9.47 -5.61 -24.19
C SER A 2 -9.41 -5.53 -22.74
N MET A 3 -10.11 -6.42 -22.13
CA MET A 3 -9.99 -6.53 -20.73
C MET A 3 -8.74 -7.14 -20.32
N GLN A 4 -8.11 -7.83 -21.22
CA GLN A 4 -6.90 -8.49 -20.88
C GLN A 4 -5.78 -7.53 -20.55
N SER A 5 -5.87 -6.33 -21.02
CA SER A 5 -4.82 -5.35 -20.75
C SER A 5 -4.63 -5.08 -19.27
N LEU A 6 -5.61 -5.42 -18.43
CA LEU A 6 -5.50 -5.21 -17.00
C LEU A 6 -5.16 -6.45 -16.21
N VAL A 7 -4.85 -7.57 -16.91
CA VAL A 7 -4.48 -8.79 -16.23
C VAL A 7 -3.09 -8.66 -15.62
N GLU A 8 -2.22 -7.95 -16.30
CA GLU A 8 -0.87 -7.72 -15.82
C GLU A 8 -0.61 -6.23 -15.67
N VAL A 9 0.05 -5.90 -14.58
CA VAL A 9 0.41 -4.51 -14.32
C VAL A 9 1.89 -4.36 -14.64
N PRO A 10 2.25 -3.44 -15.54
CA PRO A 10 3.66 -3.27 -15.88
C PRO A 10 4.46 -2.77 -14.68
N ARG A 11 5.72 -3.16 -14.65
CA ARG A 11 6.60 -2.80 -13.55
C ARG A 11 6.64 -1.29 -13.30
N TRP A 12 6.61 -0.49 -14.37
CA TRP A 12 6.72 0.95 -14.22
C TRP A 12 5.53 1.51 -13.40
N ALA A 13 4.35 0.89 -13.53
CA ALA A 13 3.19 1.36 -12.78
C ALA A 13 3.39 1.15 -11.28
N LEU A 14 3.97 0.01 -10.90
CA LEU A 14 4.26 -0.25 -9.50
C LEU A 14 5.32 0.73 -8.97
N VAL A 15 6.32 1.03 -9.78
CA VAL A 15 7.34 1.99 -9.39
C VAL A 15 6.73 3.37 -9.13
N VAL A 16 5.86 3.81 -10.04
CA VAL A 16 5.20 5.12 -9.87
C VAL A 16 4.33 5.12 -8.62
N LEU A 17 3.54 4.07 -8.42
CA LEU A 17 2.65 4.02 -7.26
C LEU A 17 3.41 3.98 -5.94
N ASN A 18 4.52 3.25 -5.88
CA ASN A 18 5.34 3.21 -4.68
C ASN A 18 5.97 4.59 -4.39
N ASN A 19 6.35 5.31 -5.44
CA ASN A 19 6.87 6.65 -5.26
C ASN A 19 5.79 7.64 -4.83
N ILE A 20 4.59 7.49 -5.34
CA ILE A 20 3.46 8.31 -4.90
C ILE A 20 3.22 8.11 -3.41
N TYR A 21 3.21 6.86 -2.96
CA TYR A 21 3.03 6.55 -1.56
C TYR A 21 4.12 7.22 -0.70
N ASP A 22 5.36 7.15 -1.18
CA ASP A 22 6.48 7.72 -0.46
C ASP A 22 6.38 9.26 -0.38
N ILE A 23 5.97 9.89 -1.47
CA ILE A 23 5.77 11.34 -1.49
C ILE A 23 4.69 11.74 -0.50
N GLU A 24 3.58 10.99 -0.47
CA GLU A 24 2.51 11.29 0.48
C GLU A 24 3.00 11.21 1.92
N ARG A 25 3.83 10.21 2.23
CA ARG A 25 4.38 10.12 3.58
C ARG A 25 5.28 11.30 3.91
N LYS A 26 6.10 11.72 2.96
CA LYS A 26 6.99 12.86 3.17
C LYS A 26 6.21 14.15 3.36
N LEU A 27 5.14 14.34 2.60
CA LEU A 27 4.30 15.51 2.78
C LEU A 27 3.61 15.50 4.14
N ALA A 28 3.17 14.33 4.59
CA ALA A 28 2.55 14.22 5.91
C ALA A 28 3.53 14.53 7.03
N LEU A 29 4.80 14.14 6.86
CA LEU A 29 5.81 14.35 7.88
C LEU A 29 6.38 15.77 7.88
N HIS A 30 6.53 16.36 6.71
CA HIS A 30 7.28 17.61 6.57
C HIS A 30 6.42 18.80 6.16
N GLY A 31 5.14 18.56 5.89
CA GLY A 31 4.23 19.62 5.49
C GLY A 31 4.13 19.76 3.98
N ASP A 32 3.10 20.45 3.55
CA ASP A 32 2.74 20.56 2.14
C ASP A 32 2.45 22.02 1.78
N ALA A 33 3.43 22.87 2.02
CA ALA A 33 3.28 24.30 1.76
C ALA A 33 2.96 24.59 0.30
N GLY A 34 3.43 23.76 -0.62
CA GLY A 34 3.18 23.94 -2.05
C GLY A 34 1.90 23.29 -2.54
N HIS A 35 1.13 22.67 -1.65
CA HIS A 35 -0.12 21.98 -1.99
C HIS A 35 0.07 20.86 -3.01
N ALA A 36 1.20 20.17 -2.94
CA ALA A 36 1.51 19.08 -3.86
C ALA A 36 0.58 17.88 -3.69
N ALA A 37 -0.02 17.74 -2.50
CA ALA A 37 -0.95 16.63 -2.25
C ALA A 37 -2.12 16.63 -3.24
N ARG A 38 -2.53 17.81 -3.71
CA ARG A 38 -3.61 17.89 -4.69
C ARG A 38 -3.22 17.26 -6.02
N ASN A 39 -1.96 17.46 -6.42
CA ASN A 39 -1.46 16.84 -7.65
C ASN A 39 -1.39 15.33 -7.48
N ILE A 40 -0.94 14.89 -6.31
CA ILE A 40 -0.85 13.46 -6.03
C ILE A 40 -2.23 12.80 -6.09
N GLU A 41 -3.26 13.44 -5.52
CA GLU A 41 -4.61 12.89 -5.57
C GLU A 41 -5.11 12.74 -7.00
N ARG A 42 -4.79 13.70 -7.86
CA ARG A 42 -5.19 13.63 -9.27
C ARG A 42 -4.49 12.46 -9.98
N ILE A 43 -3.22 12.24 -9.68
CA ILE A 43 -2.50 11.11 -10.27
C ILE A 43 -3.11 9.80 -9.78
N LYS A 44 -3.42 9.71 -8.49
CA LYS A 44 -4.04 8.52 -7.93
C LYS A 44 -5.40 8.23 -8.58
N GLU A 45 -6.16 9.27 -8.89
CA GLU A 45 -7.44 9.08 -9.55
C GLU A 45 -7.28 8.49 -10.94
N GLU A 46 -6.22 8.87 -11.67
CA GLU A 46 -5.97 8.28 -12.98
C GLU A 46 -5.66 6.79 -12.86
N PHE A 47 -4.88 6.41 -11.86
CA PHE A 47 -4.60 5.00 -11.60
C PHE A 47 -5.86 4.27 -11.18
N LEU A 48 -6.69 4.91 -10.37
CA LEU A 48 -7.95 4.30 -9.92
C LEU A 48 -8.86 4.00 -11.10
N GLN A 49 -8.90 4.87 -12.11
CA GLN A 49 -9.68 4.61 -13.32
C GLN A 49 -9.20 3.36 -14.03
N GLN A 50 -7.94 3.00 -13.87
CA GLN A 50 -7.41 1.76 -14.40
C GLN A 50 -7.55 0.60 -13.42
N GLY A 51 -8.22 0.83 -12.29
CA GLY A 51 -8.45 -0.19 -11.29
C GLY A 51 -7.33 -0.36 -10.27
N LEU A 52 -6.31 0.48 -10.33
CA LEU A 52 -5.15 0.33 -9.43
C LEU A 52 -5.31 1.20 -8.19
N ILE A 53 -5.18 0.55 -7.03
CA ILE A 53 -5.40 1.18 -5.73
C ILE A 53 -4.20 0.90 -4.84
N ILE A 54 -3.74 1.93 -4.13
CA ILE A 54 -2.72 1.79 -3.09
C ILE A 54 -3.45 1.66 -1.75
N GLU A 55 -3.09 0.62 -0.98
CA GLU A 55 -3.61 0.47 0.38
C GLU A 55 -2.47 0.60 1.37
N ASP A 56 -2.67 1.47 2.34
CA ASP A 56 -1.68 1.68 3.40
C ASP A 56 -2.07 0.81 4.59
N PRO A 57 -1.30 -0.23 4.91
CA PRO A 57 -1.66 -1.12 6.02
C PRO A 57 -1.16 -0.64 7.39
N LEU A 58 -0.67 0.58 7.50
CA LEU A 58 -0.18 1.08 8.78
C LEU A 58 -1.26 1.01 9.84
N GLY A 59 -0.96 0.44 11.00
CA GLY A 59 -1.91 0.33 12.10
C GLY A 59 -2.88 -0.82 12.03
N VAL A 60 -2.83 -1.60 10.95
CA VAL A 60 -3.76 -2.73 10.76
C VAL A 60 -3.28 -3.91 11.60
N SER A 61 -4.23 -4.64 12.19
CA SER A 61 -3.89 -5.87 12.91
C SER A 61 -3.36 -6.91 11.94
N PHE A 62 -2.31 -7.60 12.34
CA PHE A 62 -1.68 -8.60 11.49
C PHE A 62 -1.93 -10.00 12.04
N LYS A 63 -2.32 -10.92 11.16
CA LYS A 63 -2.42 -12.34 11.44
C LYS A 63 -1.70 -13.10 10.35
N GLU A 64 -1.09 -14.20 10.72
CA GLU A 64 -0.32 -14.99 9.76
C GLU A 64 -1.17 -15.50 8.60
N THR A 65 -2.48 -15.53 8.77
CA THR A 65 -3.38 -15.94 7.69
C THR A 65 -3.54 -14.88 6.60
N ARG A 66 -3.03 -13.66 6.82
CA ARG A 66 -3.08 -12.63 5.80
C ARG A 66 -2.15 -12.99 4.64
N THR A 67 -2.68 -12.93 3.43
CA THR A 67 -1.89 -13.26 2.23
C THR A 67 -1.51 -12.03 1.42
N ASP A 68 -1.97 -10.86 1.84
CA ASP A 68 -1.70 -9.62 1.12
C ASP A 68 -0.50 -8.84 1.70
N MET A 69 0.15 -9.39 2.72
CA MET A 69 1.32 -8.76 3.33
C MET A 69 2.36 -9.78 3.71
N GLU A 70 3.62 -9.36 3.68
CA GLU A 70 4.74 -10.12 4.23
C GLU A 70 5.29 -9.31 5.39
N ALA A 71 5.38 -9.90 6.55
CA ALA A 71 5.71 -9.18 7.76
C ALA A 71 6.98 -9.72 8.42
N SER A 72 7.76 -8.80 8.98
CA SER A 72 8.84 -9.13 9.91
C SER A 72 8.38 -8.70 11.29
N ILE A 73 8.51 -9.61 12.25
CA ILE A 73 8.08 -9.36 13.61
C ILE A 73 9.26 -8.81 14.41
N VAL A 74 9.05 -7.71 15.11
CA VAL A 74 10.06 -7.18 16.03
C VAL A 74 9.49 -7.25 17.44
N GLY A 75 10.39 -7.25 18.43
CA GLY A 75 9.99 -7.40 19.82
C GLY A 75 9.89 -8.86 20.22
N GLU A 76 9.47 -9.10 21.44
CA GLU A 76 9.49 -10.45 21.98
C GLU A 76 8.15 -11.17 21.87
N SER A 77 7.05 -10.44 21.87
CA SER A 77 5.72 -11.04 21.82
C SER A 77 5.28 -11.25 20.37
N THR A 78 4.58 -12.35 20.15
CA THR A 78 3.96 -12.62 18.84
C THR A 78 2.45 -12.52 18.91
N GLU A 79 1.91 -11.95 19.99
CA GLU A 79 0.47 -11.82 20.14
C GLU A 79 0.02 -10.40 19.88
N ASN A 80 -1.17 -10.24 19.34
CA ASN A 80 -1.77 -8.93 19.06
C ASN A 80 -0.85 -8.05 18.21
N LEU A 81 -0.38 -8.63 17.12
CA LEU A 81 0.54 -7.91 16.24
C LEU A 81 -0.19 -6.83 15.46
N VAL A 82 0.47 -5.70 15.30
CA VAL A 82 -0.04 -4.57 14.53
C VAL A 82 1.08 -4.05 13.65
N VAL A 83 0.72 -3.56 12.47
CA VAL A 83 1.70 -3.00 11.54
C VAL A 83 2.18 -1.67 12.09
N THR A 84 3.48 -1.60 12.39
CA THR A 84 4.09 -0.38 12.93
C THR A 84 4.91 0.38 11.90
N GLU A 85 5.31 -0.29 10.81
CA GLU A 85 6.06 0.36 9.74
C GLU A 85 5.72 -0.29 8.42
N VAL A 86 5.57 0.51 7.38
CA VAL A 86 5.28 0.02 6.04
C VAL A 86 6.48 0.33 5.15
N ILE A 87 7.11 -0.72 4.66
CA ILE A 87 8.24 -0.59 3.73
C ILE A 87 7.70 -0.44 2.32
N LYS A 88 6.68 -1.25 1.97
CA LYS A 88 5.95 -1.11 0.72
C LYS A 88 4.47 -1.27 0.98
N PRO A 89 3.62 -0.45 0.37
CA PRO A 89 2.18 -0.60 0.53
C PRO A 89 1.64 -1.78 -0.27
N ILE A 90 0.39 -2.13 -0.03
CA ILE A 90 -0.31 -3.11 -0.84
C ILE A 90 -0.81 -2.40 -2.08
N ILE A 91 -0.65 -3.00 -3.25
CA ILE A 91 -1.23 -2.47 -4.48
C ILE A 91 -2.18 -3.53 -5.03
N ARG A 92 -3.44 -3.12 -5.21
CA ARG A 92 -4.49 -4.00 -5.72
C ARG A 92 -4.95 -3.54 -7.09
N LEU A 93 -5.35 -4.51 -7.88
CA LEU A 93 -6.05 -4.24 -9.13
C LEU A 93 -7.49 -4.72 -8.92
N THR A 94 -8.44 -3.78 -9.03
CA THR A 94 -9.85 -4.12 -8.96
C THR A 94 -10.44 -3.89 -10.34
N ASN A 95 -11.10 -4.92 -10.87
CA ASN A 95 -11.66 -4.84 -12.20
C ASN A 95 -13.01 -5.56 -12.15
N GLY A 96 -14.06 -4.76 -11.97
CA GLY A 96 -15.38 -5.32 -11.77
C GLY A 96 -15.44 -6.09 -10.47
N PRO A 97 -15.93 -7.34 -10.49
CA PRO A 97 -16.02 -8.11 -9.26
C PRO A 97 -14.69 -8.76 -8.83
N VAL A 98 -13.66 -8.62 -9.64
CA VAL A 98 -12.40 -9.28 -9.37
C VAL A 98 -11.44 -8.29 -8.70
N SER A 99 -10.79 -8.73 -7.64
CA SER A 99 -9.77 -7.95 -6.96
C SER A 99 -8.54 -8.84 -6.78
N ARG A 100 -7.38 -8.33 -7.16
CA ARG A 100 -6.13 -9.08 -7.09
C ARG A 100 -5.04 -8.25 -6.46
N VAL A 101 -4.18 -8.91 -5.68
CA VAL A 101 -3.01 -8.23 -5.12
C VAL A 101 -1.91 -8.25 -6.18
N MET A 102 -1.54 -7.07 -6.64
CA MET A 102 -0.47 -6.93 -7.62
C MET A 102 0.89 -6.74 -6.95
N GLN A 103 0.87 -6.22 -5.73
CA GLN A 103 2.06 -6.11 -4.89
C GLN A 103 1.65 -6.33 -3.45
N LYS A 104 2.28 -7.29 -2.79
CA LYS A 104 2.05 -7.49 -1.36
C LYS A 104 2.69 -6.37 -0.58
N GLY A 105 2.05 -5.98 0.50
CA GLY A 105 2.66 -5.06 1.44
C GLY A 105 3.86 -5.71 2.11
N ILE A 106 4.92 -4.94 2.32
CA ILE A 106 6.06 -5.39 3.10
C ILE A 106 6.09 -4.52 4.34
N VAL A 107 5.94 -5.15 5.50
CA VAL A 107 5.67 -4.42 6.72
C VAL A 107 6.50 -4.96 7.88
N ILE A 108 6.62 -4.14 8.90
CA ILE A 108 7.14 -4.55 10.19
C ILE A 108 5.97 -4.53 11.16
N VAL A 109 5.84 -5.58 11.94
CA VAL A 109 4.77 -5.71 12.92
C VAL A 109 5.35 -5.91 14.31
N GLN A 110 4.61 -5.48 15.30
CA GLN A 110 5.01 -5.59 16.68
C GLN A 110 3.76 -5.78 17.54
N SER A 111 3.90 -6.42 18.68
CA SER A 111 2.79 -6.57 19.60
C SER A 111 2.27 -5.18 19.98
N ARG A 112 0.94 -5.05 20.00
CA ARG A 112 0.32 -3.79 20.36
C ARG A 112 0.76 -3.31 21.73
N GLU A 113 1.02 -4.23 22.65
CA GLU A 113 1.47 -3.89 23.99
C GLU A 113 2.90 -3.37 24.02
N GLU A 114 3.68 -3.65 22.99
CA GLU A 114 5.06 -3.19 22.89
C GLU A 114 5.24 -2.01 21.94
N ALA A 115 4.21 -1.72 21.16
CA ALA A 115 4.33 -0.68 20.14
C ALA A 115 4.17 0.74 20.72
#